data_c032adff9a0b66b20222eccdfd86b9ec
#
_entry.id   c032adff9a0b66b20222eccdfd86b9ec
#
_cell.length_a   1.000
_cell.length_b   1.000
_cell.length_c   1.000
_cell.angle_alpha   90.00
_cell.angle_beta   90.00
_cell.angle_gamma   90.00
#
_symmetry.space_group_name_H-M   'P 1'
#
loop_
_entity.id
_entity.type
_entity.pdbx_description
1 polymer ?
#
loop_
_entity_poly.entity_id
_entity_poly.type
_entity_poly.pdbx_seq_one_letter_code
_entity_poly.pdbx_strand_id
1 'polypeptide(L)'
;MGYKILSKKELCPNQFEIKVDAPYVVRNAKAGQFIIFRADENSERVPLTIADVDKVKGELTLVFMAVGYSTKLLASLNEGDEIHDIVGPLGQPTHIEKYGTVVCLAGGYGAAPCYLIAKAFKDAGNKVYMIMGARNKDLIFWQDKMKDACTELFITTDDGTLGEKGFVTQVLDRII
;
A
#
# COMPACT_ATOMS: atom_id res chain seq x y z
N MET A 1 -19.21 11.12 -13.27
CA MET A 1 -19.40 9.71 -12.89
C MET A 1 -18.30 9.44 -11.87
N GLY A 2 -18.68 9.29 -10.60
CA GLY A 2 -17.74 9.09 -9.50
C GLY A 2 -17.27 7.64 -9.40
N TYR A 3 -16.29 7.40 -8.53
CA TYR A 3 -15.73 6.09 -8.24
C TYR A 3 -16.27 5.60 -6.90
N LYS A 4 -17.09 4.56 -6.91
CA LYS A 4 -17.76 4.05 -5.71
C LYS A 4 -16.78 3.41 -4.73
N ILE A 5 -16.88 3.79 -3.46
CA ILE A 5 -16.18 3.13 -2.36
C ILE A 5 -16.89 1.83 -2.02
N LEU A 6 -16.20 0.70 -2.16
CA LEU A 6 -16.71 -0.64 -1.91
C LEU A 6 -16.52 -1.08 -0.46
N SER A 7 -15.47 -0.59 0.18
CA SER A 7 -15.21 -0.80 1.60
C SER A 7 -14.25 0.24 2.13
N LYS A 8 -14.33 0.51 3.44
CA LYS A 8 -13.38 1.35 4.17
C LYS A 8 -13.02 0.71 5.52
N LYS A 9 -11.75 0.76 5.87
CA LYS A 9 -11.24 0.25 7.14
C LYS A 9 -10.14 1.17 7.67
N GLU A 10 -10.19 1.50 8.95
CA GLU A 10 -9.05 2.09 9.63
C GLU A 10 -8.07 0.97 10.01
N LEU A 11 -6.84 1.06 9.51
CA LEU A 11 -5.78 0.05 9.74
C LEU A 11 -4.99 0.35 11.01
N CYS A 12 -4.68 1.62 11.20
CA CYS A 12 -3.96 2.18 12.34
C CYS A 12 -4.52 3.61 12.60
N PRO A 13 -4.21 4.25 13.70
CA PRO A 13 -4.68 5.61 13.97
C PRO A 13 -4.40 6.58 12.80
N ASN A 14 -5.47 7.17 12.26
CA ASN A 14 -5.47 8.07 11.08
C ASN A 14 -4.97 7.43 9.76
N GLN A 15 -4.85 6.13 9.68
CA GLN A 15 -4.44 5.42 8.49
C GLN A 15 -5.56 4.51 7.98
N PHE A 16 -5.98 4.72 6.75
CA PHE A 16 -7.17 4.09 6.17
C PHE A 16 -6.81 3.26 4.93
N GLU A 17 -7.49 2.12 4.82
CA GLU A 17 -7.63 1.36 3.58
C GLU A 17 -9.00 1.65 2.99
N ILE A 18 -9.06 1.94 1.71
CA ILE A 18 -10.30 1.95 0.94
C ILE A 18 -10.17 1.05 -0.28
N LYS A 19 -11.26 0.38 -0.62
CA LYS A 19 -11.42 -0.32 -1.89
C LYS A 19 -12.42 0.43 -2.74
N VAL A 20 -12.07 0.61 -4.00
CA VAL A 20 -12.81 1.46 -4.94
C VAL A 20 -13.13 0.65 -6.20
N ASP A 21 -14.33 0.78 -6.72
CA ASP A 21 -14.72 0.25 -8.03
C ASP A 21 -14.04 1.08 -9.13
N ALA A 22 -12.98 0.55 -9.73
CA ALA A 22 -12.17 1.24 -10.72
C ALA A 22 -11.62 0.27 -11.79
N PRO A 23 -12.47 -0.47 -12.51
CA PRO A 23 -12.05 -1.57 -13.39
C PRO A 23 -11.10 -1.12 -14.50
N TYR A 24 -11.23 0.10 -15.01
CA TYR A 24 -10.34 0.64 -16.03
C TYR A 24 -8.92 0.86 -15.49
N VAL A 25 -8.79 1.45 -14.30
CA VAL A 25 -7.51 1.65 -13.63
C VAL A 25 -6.86 0.30 -13.32
N VAL A 26 -7.62 -0.61 -12.70
CA VAL A 26 -7.17 -1.93 -12.25
C VAL A 26 -6.65 -2.79 -13.39
N ARG A 27 -7.34 -2.78 -14.55
CA ARG A 27 -6.93 -3.54 -15.74
C ARG A 27 -5.51 -3.19 -16.19
N ASN A 28 -5.15 -1.92 -16.12
CA ASN A 28 -3.90 -1.38 -16.64
C ASN A 28 -2.82 -1.19 -15.57
N ALA A 29 -3.17 -1.29 -14.28
CA ALA A 29 -2.27 -1.06 -13.17
C ALA A 29 -1.15 -2.11 -13.08
N LYS A 30 0.05 -1.62 -12.77
CA LYS A 30 1.26 -2.40 -12.50
C LYS A 30 1.87 -1.97 -11.16
N ALA A 31 2.67 -2.84 -10.56
CA ALA A 31 3.38 -2.55 -9.31
C ALA A 31 4.26 -1.29 -9.41
N GLY A 32 4.23 -0.46 -8.37
CA GLY A 32 4.98 0.79 -8.29
C GLY A 32 4.29 2.01 -8.91
N GLN A 33 3.14 1.84 -9.57
CA GLN A 33 2.36 2.95 -10.11
C GLN A 33 1.44 3.58 -9.05
N PHE A 34 0.94 4.76 -9.37
CA PHE A 34 0.05 5.55 -8.51
C PHE A 34 -1.17 6.04 -9.30
N ILE A 35 -2.12 6.58 -8.57
CA ILE A 35 -3.26 7.34 -9.11
C ILE A 35 -3.23 8.76 -8.56
N ILE A 36 -3.95 9.67 -9.20
CA ILE A 36 -4.31 10.96 -8.62
C ILE A 36 -5.81 10.91 -8.35
N PHE A 37 -6.22 11.20 -7.11
CA PHE A 37 -7.62 11.33 -6.76
C PHE A 37 -8.01 12.77 -6.47
N ARG A 38 -9.29 13.04 -6.56
CA ARG A 38 -9.96 14.23 -6.09
C ARG A 38 -11.24 13.80 -5.38
N ALA A 39 -11.35 14.10 -4.08
CA ALA A 39 -12.44 13.57 -3.25
C ALA A 39 -13.80 14.18 -3.63
N ASP A 40 -13.85 15.50 -3.87
CA ASP A 40 -14.99 16.24 -4.40
C ASP A 40 -14.55 17.22 -5.51
N GLU A 41 -15.46 17.98 -6.07
CA GLU A 41 -15.18 18.95 -7.15
C GLU A 41 -14.27 20.12 -6.73
N ASN A 42 -14.19 20.43 -5.44
CA ASN A 42 -13.44 21.55 -4.87
C ASN A 42 -12.14 21.13 -4.22
N SER A 43 -11.90 19.83 -4.02
CA SER A 43 -10.69 19.32 -3.38
C SER A 43 -9.49 19.30 -4.33
N GLU A 44 -8.30 19.34 -3.75
CA GLU A 44 -7.04 19.25 -4.48
C GLU A 44 -6.85 17.85 -5.09
N ARG A 45 -6.05 17.79 -6.14
CA ARG A 45 -5.57 16.54 -6.73
C ARG A 45 -4.41 16.00 -5.93
N VAL A 46 -4.57 14.81 -5.35
CA VAL A 46 -3.58 14.19 -4.48
C VAL A 46 -3.14 12.85 -5.06
N PRO A 47 -1.83 12.60 -5.20
CA PRO A 47 -1.31 11.31 -5.63
C PRO A 47 -1.38 10.29 -4.50
N LEU A 48 -1.81 9.07 -4.83
CA LEU A 48 -1.75 7.90 -3.93
C LEU A 48 -1.23 6.70 -4.70
N THR A 49 -0.26 6.00 -4.10
CA THR A 49 0.27 4.77 -4.67
C THR A 49 -0.81 3.68 -4.70
N ILE A 50 -0.87 2.92 -5.77
CA ILE A 50 -1.71 1.72 -5.88
C ILE A 50 -1.16 0.68 -4.91
N ALA A 51 -1.92 0.39 -3.85
CA ALA A 51 -1.51 -0.53 -2.80
C ALA A 51 -1.79 -2.00 -3.17
N ASP A 52 -2.93 -2.26 -3.83
CA ASP A 52 -3.30 -3.57 -4.34
C ASP A 52 -4.37 -3.46 -5.44
N VAL A 53 -4.55 -4.51 -6.24
CA VAL A 53 -5.58 -4.61 -7.27
C VAL A 53 -6.18 -6.02 -7.31
N ASP A 54 -7.51 -6.09 -7.38
CA ASP A 54 -8.22 -7.32 -7.75
C ASP A 54 -8.73 -7.17 -9.19
N LYS A 55 -8.03 -7.79 -10.13
CA LYS A 55 -8.37 -7.69 -11.57
C LYS A 55 -9.66 -8.41 -11.94
N VAL A 56 -10.07 -9.39 -11.14
CA VAL A 56 -11.32 -10.14 -11.39
C VAL A 56 -12.53 -9.30 -11.02
N LYS A 57 -12.45 -8.62 -9.86
CA LYS A 57 -13.53 -7.78 -9.36
C LYS A 57 -13.48 -6.33 -9.85
N GLY A 58 -12.35 -5.88 -10.41
CA GLY A 58 -12.12 -4.48 -10.77
C GLY A 58 -11.89 -3.57 -9.56
N GLU A 59 -11.47 -4.14 -8.41
CA GLU A 59 -11.26 -3.41 -7.16
C GLU A 59 -9.85 -2.83 -7.07
N LEU A 60 -9.77 -1.52 -6.86
CA LEU A 60 -8.55 -0.77 -6.56
C LEU A 60 -8.44 -0.59 -5.04
N THR A 61 -7.33 -1.02 -4.44
CA THR A 61 -7.04 -0.76 -3.02
C THR A 61 -6.08 0.40 -2.88
N LEU A 62 -6.47 1.38 -2.08
CA LEU A 62 -5.65 2.54 -1.70
C LEU A 62 -5.47 2.55 -0.18
N VAL A 63 -4.26 2.89 0.26
CA VAL A 63 -3.94 3.11 1.68
C VAL A 63 -3.37 4.51 1.82
N PHE A 64 -3.88 5.27 2.78
CA PHE A 64 -3.47 6.66 2.98
C PHE A 64 -3.57 7.09 4.44
N MET A 65 -2.85 8.15 4.78
CA MET A 65 -2.96 8.82 6.09
C MET A 65 -3.81 10.08 5.97
N ALA A 66 -4.73 10.29 6.91
CA ALA A 66 -5.59 11.47 6.97
C ALA A 66 -4.86 12.67 7.62
N VAL A 67 -3.90 13.26 6.90
CA VAL A 67 -3.03 14.34 7.41
C VAL A 67 -3.37 15.73 6.86
N GLY A 68 -3.77 15.83 5.59
CA GLY A 68 -4.14 17.07 4.91
C GLY A 68 -5.64 17.19 4.69
N TYR A 69 -6.11 18.33 4.15
CA TYR A 69 -7.53 18.59 3.87
C TYR A 69 -8.14 17.47 3.00
N SER A 70 -7.59 17.23 1.81
CA SER A 70 -8.13 16.26 0.85
C SER A 70 -8.11 14.81 1.38
N THR A 71 -7.08 14.42 2.13
CA THR A 71 -7.00 13.08 2.74
C THR A 71 -7.93 12.93 3.93
N LYS A 72 -8.20 13.99 4.71
CA LYS A 72 -9.24 14.00 5.74
C LYS A 72 -10.64 13.93 5.14
N LEU A 73 -10.86 14.65 4.04
CA LEU A 73 -12.12 14.57 3.31
C LEU A 73 -12.33 13.14 2.75
N LEU A 74 -11.31 12.54 2.13
CA LEU A 74 -11.37 11.15 1.69
C LEU A 74 -11.66 10.19 2.85
N ALA A 75 -11.06 10.42 4.02
CA ALA A 75 -11.30 9.62 5.23
C ALA A 75 -12.71 9.81 5.81
N SER A 76 -13.41 10.91 5.52
CA SER A 76 -14.78 11.14 5.97
C SER A 76 -15.82 10.41 5.10
N LEU A 77 -15.48 10.03 3.87
CA LEU A 77 -16.36 9.23 3.01
C LEU A 77 -16.54 7.83 3.56
N ASN A 78 -17.67 7.21 3.29
CA ASN A 78 -18.04 5.89 3.77
C ASN A 78 -18.21 4.89 2.62
N GLU A 79 -18.40 3.64 2.95
CA GLU A 79 -18.81 2.61 2.00
C GLU A 79 -20.13 3.04 1.33
N GLY A 80 -20.17 2.97 0.01
CA GLY A 80 -21.28 3.40 -0.83
C GLY A 80 -21.16 4.83 -1.37
N ASP A 81 -20.35 5.70 -0.73
CA ASP A 81 -20.06 7.05 -1.24
C ASP A 81 -19.16 6.98 -2.49
N GLU A 82 -19.04 8.10 -3.19
CA GLU A 82 -18.24 8.20 -4.41
C GLU A 82 -17.06 9.17 -4.23
N ILE A 83 -15.90 8.77 -4.72
CA ILE A 83 -14.78 9.67 -4.99
C ILE A 83 -15.05 10.36 -6.31
N HIS A 84 -14.95 11.68 -6.35
CA HIS A 84 -15.32 12.48 -7.52
C HIS A 84 -14.53 12.12 -8.78
N ASP A 85 -13.19 11.95 -8.64
CA ASP A 85 -12.31 11.71 -9.78
C ASP A 85 -11.10 10.87 -9.39
N ILE A 86 -10.73 9.92 -10.26
CA ILE A 86 -9.48 9.14 -10.17
C ILE A 86 -8.84 9.07 -11.56
N VAL A 87 -7.62 9.54 -11.66
CA VAL A 87 -6.81 9.48 -12.88
C VAL A 87 -5.66 8.50 -12.66
N GLY A 88 -5.54 7.53 -13.53
CA GLY A 88 -4.47 6.52 -13.44
C GLY A 88 -4.71 5.30 -14.33
N PRO A 89 -3.79 4.32 -14.29
CA PRO A 89 -2.54 4.36 -13.54
C PRO A 89 -1.53 5.35 -14.12
N LEU A 90 -0.72 5.95 -13.26
CA LEU A 90 0.31 6.93 -13.60
C LEU A 90 1.69 6.46 -13.11
N GLY A 91 2.73 7.08 -13.62
CA GLY A 91 4.12 6.79 -13.28
C GLY A 91 4.69 5.56 -13.99
N GLN A 92 6.00 5.40 -13.87
CA GLN A 92 6.70 4.24 -14.42
C GLN A 92 6.51 3.05 -13.48
N PRO A 93 6.12 1.87 -13.99
CA PRO A 93 6.05 0.67 -13.15
C PRO A 93 7.45 0.25 -12.70
N THR A 94 7.52 -0.40 -11.55
CA THR A 94 8.75 -1.05 -11.09
C THR A 94 9.16 -2.11 -12.12
N HIS A 95 10.43 -2.12 -12.47
CA HIS A 95 10.99 -3.14 -13.37
C HIS A 95 11.08 -4.47 -12.63
N ILE A 96 10.25 -5.42 -13.02
CA ILE A 96 10.15 -6.72 -12.37
C ILE A 96 10.80 -7.77 -13.26
N GLU A 97 11.91 -8.33 -12.77
CA GLU A 97 12.63 -9.45 -13.39
C GLU A 97 13.04 -10.47 -12.33
N LYS A 98 13.59 -11.60 -12.76
CA LYS A 98 14.14 -12.61 -11.87
C LYS A 98 15.59 -12.26 -11.51
N TYR A 99 15.77 -11.55 -10.40
CA TYR A 99 17.08 -11.18 -9.86
C TYR A 99 17.69 -12.23 -8.91
N GLY A 100 16.88 -13.22 -8.47
CA GLY A 100 17.26 -14.22 -7.49
C GLY A 100 16.76 -13.84 -6.09
N THR A 101 17.41 -12.92 -5.40
CA THR A 101 16.98 -12.42 -4.09
C THR A 101 16.69 -10.93 -4.15
N VAL A 102 15.56 -10.54 -3.59
CA VAL A 102 15.10 -9.15 -3.51
C VAL A 102 14.77 -8.82 -2.06
N VAL A 103 15.21 -7.67 -1.58
CA VAL A 103 14.86 -7.17 -0.26
C VAL A 103 13.98 -5.92 -0.39
N CYS A 104 12.81 -5.96 0.23
CA CYS A 104 11.87 -4.83 0.30
C CYS A 104 11.87 -4.26 1.71
N LEU A 105 12.19 -2.96 1.85
CA LEU A 105 12.17 -2.26 3.13
C LEU A 105 10.97 -1.31 3.18
N ALA A 106 10.19 -1.40 4.24
CA ALA A 106 8.98 -0.64 4.41
C ALA A 106 8.89 -0.05 5.82
N GLY A 107 8.95 1.27 5.92
CA GLY A 107 8.76 2.01 7.17
C GLY A 107 7.33 2.54 7.27
N GLY A 108 6.62 2.21 8.37
CA GLY A 108 5.28 2.70 8.65
C GLY A 108 4.31 2.50 7.48
N TYR A 109 3.66 3.57 7.07
CA TYR A 109 2.68 3.57 5.97
C TYR A 109 3.28 3.17 4.61
N GLY A 110 4.61 3.25 4.43
CA GLY A 110 5.32 2.76 3.25
C GLY A 110 5.19 1.24 3.01
N ALA A 111 4.67 0.49 3.97
CA ALA A 111 4.35 -0.93 3.80
C ALA A 111 3.33 -1.16 2.67
N ALA A 112 2.30 -0.32 2.54
CA ALA A 112 1.28 -0.48 1.51
C ALA A 112 1.83 -0.36 0.08
N PRO A 113 2.62 0.66 -0.29
CA PRO A 113 3.31 0.70 -1.58
C PRO A 113 4.21 -0.52 -1.86
N CYS A 114 4.92 -1.01 -0.83
CA CYS A 114 5.83 -2.14 -0.97
C CYS A 114 5.11 -3.48 -1.22
N TYR A 115 3.87 -3.64 -0.76
CA TYR A 115 3.14 -4.90 -0.88
C TYR A 115 3.02 -5.38 -2.33
N LEU A 116 2.49 -4.56 -3.22
CA LEU A 116 2.25 -4.94 -4.62
C LEU A 116 3.57 -5.18 -5.36
N ILE A 117 4.62 -4.47 -5.01
CA ILE A 117 5.98 -4.65 -5.55
C ILE A 117 6.56 -5.99 -5.09
N ALA A 118 6.51 -6.28 -3.79
CA ALA A 118 6.99 -7.54 -3.22
C ALA A 118 6.27 -8.75 -3.83
N LYS A 119 4.94 -8.67 -3.95
CA LYS A 119 4.11 -9.68 -4.60
C LYS A 119 4.55 -9.90 -6.05
N ALA A 120 4.73 -8.83 -6.83
CA ALA A 120 5.16 -8.93 -8.21
C ALA A 120 6.56 -9.58 -8.35
N PHE A 121 7.51 -9.25 -7.47
CA PHE A 121 8.81 -9.93 -7.46
C PHE A 121 8.71 -11.41 -7.09
N LYS A 122 7.87 -11.76 -6.11
CA LYS A 122 7.63 -13.16 -5.73
C LYS A 122 7.02 -13.95 -6.88
N ASP A 123 6.01 -13.38 -7.55
CA ASP A 123 5.35 -13.99 -8.71
C ASP A 123 6.32 -14.18 -9.90
N ALA A 124 7.34 -13.32 -10.03
CA ALA A 124 8.43 -13.45 -11.01
C ALA A 124 9.49 -14.49 -10.60
N GLY A 125 9.29 -15.21 -9.49
CA GLY A 125 10.16 -16.31 -9.04
C GLY A 125 11.40 -15.85 -8.27
N ASN A 126 11.36 -14.66 -7.65
CA ASN A 126 12.40 -14.20 -6.74
C ASN A 126 12.15 -14.72 -5.32
N LYS A 127 13.24 -14.90 -4.56
CA LYS A 127 13.20 -14.98 -3.11
C LYS A 127 13.05 -13.56 -2.57
N VAL A 128 11.92 -13.27 -1.93
CA VAL A 128 11.62 -11.92 -1.44
C VAL A 128 11.70 -11.87 0.07
N TYR A 129 12.59 -11.04 0.60
CA TYR A 129 12.64 -10.66 2.00
C TYR A 129 11.92 -9.33 2.19
N MET A 130 10.92 -9.30 3.07
CA MET A 130 10.22 -8.08 3.45
C MET A 130 10.63 -7.68 4.87
N ILE A 131 11.10 -6.46 5.04
CA ILE A 131 11.42 -5.90 6.35
C ILE A 131 10.45 -4.74 6.61
N MET A 132 9.56 -4.92 7.57
CA MET A 132 8.60 -3.91 8.00
C MET A 132 9.05 -3.27 9.30
N GLY A 133 9.03 -1.95 9.38
CA GLY A 133 9.32 -1.21 10.58
C GLY A 133 8.26 -0.18 10.93
N ALA A 134 8.03 0.02 12.23
CA ALA A 134 7.17 1.09 12.75
C ALA A 134 7.66 1.54 14.14
N ARG A 135 7.12 2.63 14.66
CA ARG A 135 7.45 3.10 16.01
C ARG A 135 7.01 2.10 17.09
N ASN A 136 5.86 1.46 16.91
CA ASN A 136 5.29 0.47 17.81
C ASN A 136 4.35 -0.49 17.07
N LYS A 137 3.88 -1.53 17.79
CA LYS A 137 2.99 -2.58 17.24
C LYS A 137 1.67 -2.05 16.66
N ASP A 138 1.12 -0.96 17.22
CA ASP A 138 -0.19 -0.43 16.83
C ASP A 138 -0.15 0.26 15.45
N LEU A 139 1.05 0.50 14.92
CA LEU A 139 1.29 1.05 13.58
C LEU A 139 1.69 -0.01 12.55
N ILE A 140 1.73 -1.28 12.94
CA ILE A 140 1.98 -2.41 12.04
C ILE A 140 0.63 -2.94 11.52
N PHE A 141 0.47 -2.95 10.20
CA PHE A 141 -0.75 -3.45 9.55
C PHE A 141 -0.40 -4.44 8.43
N TRP A 142 -1.37 -5.16 7.92
CA TRP A 142 -1.24 -6.12 6.82
C TRP A 142 -0.21 -7.24 7.05
N GLN A 143 0.05 -7.64 8.29
CA GLN A 143 1.08 -8.66 8.56
C GLN A 143 0.85 -9.95 7.77
N ASP A 144 -0.37 -10.49 7.77
CA ASP A 144 -0.68 -11.74 7.05
C ASP A 144 -0.59 -11.52 5.53
N LYS A 145 -1.11 -10.39 5.05
CA LYS A 145 -1.01 -10.00 3.64
C LYS A 145 0.45 -9.91 3.17
N MET A 146 1.33 -9.34 4.02
CA MET A 146 2.76 -9.24 3.74
C MET A 146 3.47 -10.59 3.75
N LYS A 147 3.10 -11.50 4.68
CA LYS A 147 3.62 -12.87 4.69
C LYS A 147 3.31 -13.60 3.38
N ASP A 148 2.10 -13.40 2.85
CA ASP A 148 1.71 -14.01 1.56
C ASP A 148 2.48 -13.42 0.38
N ALA A 149 2.87 -12.15 0.45
CA ALA A 149 3.59 -11.44 -0.61
C ALA A 149 5.11 -11.65 -0.61
N CYS A 150 5.69 -12.25 0.43
CA CYS A 150 7.13 -12.46 0.54
C CYS A 150 7.50 -13.92 0.84
N THR A 151 8.78 -14.24 0.80
CA THR A 151 9.31 -15.54 1.23
C THR A 151 9.50 -15.53 2.74
N GLU A 152 9.97 -14.40 3.27
CA GLU A 152 10.21 -14.22 4.70
C GLU A 152 9.90 -12.77 5.10
N LEU A 153 9.20 -12.61 6.23
CA LEU A 153 8.80 -11.33 6.79
C LEU A 153 9.55 -11.08 8.09
N PHE A 154 10.28 -9.97 8.14
CA PHE A 154 10.89 -9.43 9.35
C PHE A 154 10.10 -8.21 9.82
N ILE A 155 9.88 -8.11 11.13
CA ILE A 155 9.18 -6.96 11.72
C ILE A 155 10.09 -6.34 12.77
N THR A 156 10.22 -5.01 12.72
CA THR A 156 10.91 -4.22 13.74
C THR A 156 9.99 -3.16 14.31
N THR A 157 10.16 -2.86 15.60
CA THR A 157 9.53 -1.68 16.22
C THR A 157 10.57 -0.92 17.02
N ASP A 158 10.52 0.42 16.98
CA ASP A 158 11.49 1.27 17.67
C ASP A 158 11.46 1.01 19.18
N ASP A 159 10.27 0.74 19.74
CA ASP A 159 10.07 0.46 21.17
C ASP A 159 10.23 -1.01 21.56
N GLY A 160 10.28 -1.93 20.58
CA GLY A 160 10.38 -3.37 20.80
C GLY A 160 9.05 -4.04 21.18
N THR A 161 7.91 -3.41 20.95
CA THR A 161 6.59 -3.98 21.30
C THR A 161 6.13 -5.10 20.35
N LEU A 162 6.75 -5.21 19.16
CA LEU A 162 6.53 -6.31 18.21
C LEU A 162 7.78 -6.55 17.38
N GLY A 163 8.14 -7.82 17.18
CA GLY A 163 9.31 -8.22 16.41
C GLY A 163 10.63 -7.82 17.08
N GLU A 164 11.61 -7.43 16.29
CA GLU A 164 12.91 -6.99 16.81
C GLU A 164 12.85 -5.49 17.19
N LYS A 165 13.52 -5.13 18.28
CA LYS A 165 13.66 -3.73 18.67
C LYS A 165 14.71 -3.06 17.79
N GLY A 166 14.33 -1.97 17.10
CA GLY A 166 15.24 -1.19 16.29
C GLY A 166 14.69 -0.86 14.90
N PHE A 167 15.58 -0.48 14.00
CA PHE A 167 15.24 -0.02 12.65
C PHE A 167 15.37 -1.12 11.60
N VAL A 168 14.62 -0.98 10.51
CA VAL A 168 14.66 -1.91 9.36
C VAL A 168 16.06 -2.08 8.77
N THR A 169 16.93 -1.07 8.84
CA THR A 169 18.31 -1.10 8.36
C THR A 169 19.19 -2.07 9.15
N GLN A 170 18.93 -2.24 10.45
CA GLN A 170 19.70 -3.19 11.29
C GLN A 170 19.42 -4.65 10.91
N VAL A 171 18.18 -4.95 10.51
CA VAL A 171 17.85 -6.27 9.97
C VAL A 171 18.46 -6.45 8.58
N LEU A 172 18.42 -5.40 7.73
CA LEU A 172 19.05 -5.43 6.42
C LEU A 172 20.54 -5.79 6.54
N ASP A 173 21.29 -5.07 7.38
CA ASP A 173 22.75 -5.29 7.58
C ASP A 173 23.10 -6.73 7.99
N ARG A 174 22.14 -7.46 8.59
CA ARG A 174 22.35 -8.85 9.02
C ARG A 174 22.06 -9.87 7.91
N ILE A 175 21.19 -9.53 6.95
CA ILE A 175 20.73 -10.50 5.94
C ILE A 175 21.40 -10.33 4.58
N ILE A 176 22.17 -9.27 4.38
CA ILE A 176 23.00 -9.04 3.20
C ILE A 176 24.48 -9.31 3.52
#